data_7a18f6afae6470d60958c6578ba00814
#
_entry.id   7a18f6afae6470d60958c6578ba00814
#
_cell.length_a   1.000
_cell.length_b   1.000
_cell.length_c   1.000
_cell.angle_alpha   90.00
_cell.angle_beta   90.00
_cell.angle_gamma   90.00
#
_symmetry.space_group_name_H-M   'P 1'
#
loop_
_entity.id
_entity.type
_entity.pdbx_description
1 polymer ?
#
loop_
_entity_poly.entity_id
_entity_poly.type
_entity_poly.pdbx_seq_one_letter_code
_entity_poly.pdbx_strand_id
1 'polypeptide(L)'
;MISAIVRPNILYGWHYPPERSNIVTLALDKIARNEKFMAYDDVYVMPLFVRECARAIWKIVQMERYETFNIAGRARVSIYEFIKKAAQVFGFDDKLVLPVGQDYFNSFVPRPKDTSYRTDKMERVLLTSPILLEEGLSMMKKERKPFYED
;
A
#
# COMPACT_ATOMS: atom_id res chain seq x y z
N MET A 1 -14.11 26.69 -10.74
CA MET A 1 -12.92 26.18 -10.01
C MET A 1 -12.33 25.04 -10.84
N ILE A 2 -11.06 25.12 -11.19
CA ILE A 2 -10.35 24.08 -11.94
C ILE A 2 -9.67 23.17 -10.90
N SER A 3 -9.94 21.86 -10.93
CA SER A 3 -9.42 20.92 -9.93
C SER A 3 -9.06 19.58 -10.55
N ALA A 4 -8.10 18.87 -9.93
CA ALA A 4 -7.82 17.47 -10.23
C ALA A 4 -8.34 16.59 -9.07
N ILE A 5 -8.85 15.41 -9.40
CA ILE A 5 -9.27 14.42 -8.44
C ILE A 5 -8.28 13.26 -8.48
N VAL A 6 -7.65 12.97 -7.35
CA VAL A 6 -6.73 11.84 -7.21
C VAL A 6 -7.35 10.78 -6.31
N ARG A 7 -7.39 9.55 -6.81
CA ARG A 7 -7.91 8.38 -6.09
C ARG A 7 -6.77 7.37 -5.92
N PRO A 8 -6.00 7.44 -4.82
CA PRO A 8 -4.96 6.45 -4.56
C PRO A 8 -5.57 5.12 -4.14
N ASN A 9 -4.92 4.02 -4.49
CA ASN A 9 -5.19 2.71 -3.89
C ASN A 9 -4.57 2.64 -2.49
N ILE A 10 -4.56 1.47 -1.84
CA ILE A 10 -4.02 1.32 -0.49
C ILE A 10 -2.57 1.81 -0.43
N LEU A 11 -2.33 2.81 0.43
CA LEU A 11 -1.01 3.39 0.59
C LEU A 11 -0.20 2.65 1.66
N TYR A 12 1.10 2.50 1.44
CA TYR A 12 2.05 2.01 2.42
C TYR A 12 3.33 2.86 2.44
N GLY A 13 3.99 2.87 3.58
CA GLY A 13 5.21 3.64 3.86
C GLY A 13 5.34 3.87 5.35
N TRP A 14 6.41 4.52 5.79
CA TRP A 14 6.51 4.94 7.18
C TRP A 14 5.49 6.04 7.50
N HIS A 15 4.97 6.04 8.72
CA HIS A 15 4.04 7.05 9.22
C HIS A 15 4.64 7.81 10.40
N TYR A 16 4.10 8.97 10.69
CA TYR A 16 4.54 9.81 11.81
C TYR A 16 3.79 9.42 13.10
N PRO A 17 4.45 9.12 14.21
CA PRO A 17 3.77 8.99 15.50
C PRO A 17 3.23 10.38 15.95
N PRO A 18 2.06 10.47 16.61
CA PRO A 18 1.13 9.39 17.00
C PRO A 18 0.06 9.05 15.94
N GLU A 19 0.31 9.31 14.68
CA GLU A 19 -0.65 9.09 13.61
C GLU A 19 -1.06 7.60 13.46
N ARG A 20 -2.19 7.41 12.79
CA ARG A 20 -2.73 6.07 12.55
C ARG A 20 -1.79 5.25 11.65
N SER A 21 -1.31 4.11 12.15
CA SER A 21 -0.50 3.18 11.37
C SER A 21 -1.25 2.66 10.12
N ASN A 22 -0.52 2.45 9.03
CA ASN A 22 -1.04 1.71 7.89
C ASN A 22 -0.88 0.20 8.11
N ILE A 23 -1.52 -0.59 7.24
CA ILE A 23 -1.56 -2.06 7.40
C ILE A 23 -0.17 -2.70 7.41
N VAL A 24 0.80 -2.16 6.66
CA VAL A 24 2.18 -2.70 6.61
C VAL A 24 2.90 -2.44 7.92
N THR A 25 2.90 -1.20 8.41
CA THR A 25 3.58 -0.87 9.67
C THR A 25 2.94 -1.60 10.85
N LEU A 26 1.60 -1.70 10.88
CA LEU A 26 0.89 -2.49 11.89
C LEU A 26 1.29 -3.97 11.87
N ALA A 27 1.39 -4.57 10.68
CA ALA A 27 1.79 -5.96 10.53
C ALA A 27 3.24 -6.18 10.94
N LEU A 28 4.16 -5.34 10.46
CA LEU A 28 5.58 -5.44 10.81
C LEU A 28 5.83 -5.29 12.32
N ASP A 29 5.13 -4.36 12.98
CA ASP A 29 5.24 -4.18 14.44
C ASP A 29 4.75 -5.40 15.22
N LYS A 30 3.69 -6.07 14.78
CA LYS A 30 3.21 -7.31 15.39
C LYS A 30 4.17 -8.47 15.17
N ILE A 31 4.59 -8.68 13.92
CA ILE A 31 5.50 -9.77 13.54
C ILE A 31 6.85 -9.61 14.23
N ALA A 32 7.35 -8.38 14.38
CA ALA A 32 8.59 -8.10 15.13
C ALA A 32 8.51 -8.52 16.61
N ARG A 33 7.30 -8.53 17.19
CA ARG A 33 7.02 -9.03 18.54
C ARG A 33 6.66 -10.52 18.57
N ASN A 34 6.88 -11.24 17.47
CA ASN A 34 6.54 -12.65 17.32
C ASN A 34 5.03 -12.93 17.45
N GLU A 35 4.18 -11.94 17.14
CA GLU A 35 2.73 -12.06 17.15
C GLU A 35 2.21 -12.44 15.76
N LYS A 36 1.17 -13.30 15.71
CA LYS A 36 0.48 -13.66 14.46
C LYS A 36 -0.30 -12.45 13.90
N PHE A 37 -0.26 -12.30 12.58
CA PHE A 37 -1.02 -11.31 11.85
C PHE A 37 -2.00 -11.98 10.88
N MET A 38 -3.30 -11.78 11.11
CA MET A 38 -4.35 -12.30 10.23
C MET A 38 -4.54 -11.33 9.05
N ALA A 39 -4.48 -11.83 7.83
CA ALA A 39 -4.62 -11.03 6.62
C ALA A 39 -5.57 -11.69 5.63
N TYR A 40 -6.43 -10.88 4.99
CA TYR A 40 -7.40 -11.38 4.03
C TYR A 40 -6.73 -11.98 2.78
N ASP A 41 -7.07 -13.20 2.43
CA ASP A 41 -6.62 -13.86 1.20
C ASP A 41 -7.61 -13.71 0.04
N ASP A 42 -8.85 -13.28 0.33
CA ASP A 42 -9.94 -13.06 -0.63
C ASP A 42 -10.26 -11.58 -0.91
N VAL A 43 -9.43 -10.65 -0.39
CA VAL A 43 -9.54 -9.20 -0.66
C VAL A 43 -8.32 -8.72 -1.42
N TYR A 44 -8.55 -8.22 -2.63
CA TYR A 44 -7.50 -7.81 -3.57
C TYR A 44 -7.32 -6.29 -3.62
N VAL A 45 -6.07 -5.87 -3.69
CA VAL A 45 -5.65 -4.47 -3.73
C VAL A 45 -4.47 -4.29 -4.70
N MET A 46 -4.13 -3.04 -5.00
CA MET A 46 -2.91 -2.67 -5.72
C MET A 46 -2.07 -1.73 -4.85
N PRO A 47 -1.20 -2.27 -3.96
CA PRO A 47 -0.46 -1.48 -2.99
C PRO A 47 0.39 -0.41 -3.65
N LEU A 48 0.28 0.83 -3.16
CA LEU A 48 0.98 1.99 -3.71
C LEU A 48 1.93 2.56 -2.65
N PHE A 49 3.22 2.62 -2.98
CA PHE A 49 4.20 3.24 -2.11
C PHE A 49 3.96 4.76 -2.02
N VAL A 50 3.92 5.30 -0.81
CA VAL A 50 3.54 6.69 -0.55
C VAL A 50 4.36 7.70 -1.33
N ARG A 51 5.66 7.46 -1.53
CA ARG A 51 6.52 8.35 -2.34
C ARG A 51 6.13 8.38 -3.81
N GLU A 52 5.71 7.23 -4.36
CA GLU A 52 5.25 7.17 -5.75
C GLU A 52 3.90 7.89 -5.91
N CYS A 53 3.03 7.77 -4.90
CA CYS A 53 1.81 8.57 -4.85
C CYS A 53 2.12 10.07 -4.87
N ALA A 54 3.02 10.52 -4.02
CA ALA A 54 3.44 11.93 -3.95
C ALA A 54 4.04 12.42 -5.28
N ARG A 55 4.89 11.60 -5.93
CA ARG A 55 5.46 11.90 -7.25
C ARG A 55 4.39 12.05 -8.33
N ALA A 56 3.40 11.14 -8.33
CA ALA A 56 2.30 11.20 -9.30
C ALA A 56 1.45 12.46 -9.09
N ILE A 57 1.12 12.81 -7.84
CA ILE A 57 0.39 14.04 -7.50
C ILE A 57 1.18 15.27 -7.96
N TRP A 58 2.48 15.30 -7.70
CA TRP A 58 3.34 16.41 -8.13
C TRP A 58 3.37 16.57 -9.65
N LYS A 59 3.44 15.45 -10.39
CA LYS A 59 3.35 15.48 -11.85
C LYS A 59 2.00 16.04 -12.35
N ILE A 60 0.88 15.67 -11.72
CA ILE A 60 -0.43 16.21 -12.06
C ILE A 60 -0.43 17.73 -11.95
N VAL A 61 0.15 18.26 -10.85
CA VAL A 61 0.28 19.71 -10.63
C VAL A 61 1.18 20.36 -11.70
N GLN A 62 2.38 19.81 -11.92
CA GLN A 62 3.34 20.36 -12.90
C GLN A 62 2.81 20.35 -14.34
N MET A 63 2.02 19.36 -14.69
CA MET A 63 1.46 19.21 -16.04
C MET A 63 0.09 19.89 -16.18
N GLU A 64 -0.39 20.58 -15.15
CA GLU A 64 -1.68 21.27 -15.11
C GLU A 64 -2.84 20.39 -15.56
N ARG A 65 -2.84 19.09 -15.11
CA ARG A 65 -3.87 18.13 -15.48
C ARG A 65 -5.07 18.20 -14.54
N TYR A 66 -6.20 18.66 -15.05
CA TYR A 66 -7.43 18.88 -14.27
C TYR A 66 -8.45 17.79 -14.55
N GLU A 67 -8.07 16.56 -14.26
CA GLU A 67 -8.84 15.35 -14.54
C GLU A 67 -8.89 14.43 -13.32
N THR A 68 -9.67 13.36 -13.40
CA THR A 68 -9.64 12.28 -12.39
C THR A 68 -8.55 11.26 -12.73
N PHE A 69 -7.69 10.96 -11.77
CA PHE A 69 -6.65 9.95 -11.86
C PHE A 69 -6.81 8.88 -10.76
N ASN A 70 -6.92 7.63 -11.18
CA ASN A 70 -6.73 6.49 -10.29
C ASN A 70 -5.24 6.17 -10.25
N ILE A 71 -4.64 6.17 -9.05
CA ILE A 71 -3.21 5.93 -8.84
C ILE A 71 -3.05 4.67 -8.00
N ALA A 72 -2.31 3.69 -8.52
CA ALA A 72 -2.10 2.41 -7.85
C ALA A 72 -0.69 1.87 -8.14
N GLY A 73 -0.26 0.90 -7.34
CA GLY A 73 0.93 0.10 -7.63
C GLY A 73 0.70 -0.84 -8.82
N ARG A 74 1.76 -1.54 -9.23
CA ARG A 74 1.73 -2.40 -10.42
C ARG A 74 1.03 -3.74 -10.19
N ALA A 75 1.20 -4.32 -9.01
CA ALA A 75 0.73 -5.66 -8.71
C ALA A 75 -0.67 -5.65 -8.09
N ARG A 76 -1.58 -6.46 -8.62
CA ARG A 76 -2.82 -6.85 -7.96
C ARG A 76 -2.52 -8.06 -7.09
N VAL A 77 -2.65 -7.92 -5.78
CA VAL A 77 -2.35 -8.95 -4.79
C VAL A 77 -3.43 -9.00 -3.72
N SER A 78 -3.60 -10.14 -3.04
CA SER A 78 -4.41 -10.18 -1.83
C SER A 78 -3.71 -9.43 -0.68
N ILE A 79 -4.46 -9.03 0.34
CA ILE A 79 -3.87 -8.42 1.55
C ILE A 79 -2.88 -9.40 2.19
N TYR A 80 -3.18 -10.70 2.19
CA TYR A 80 -2.28 -11.75 2.69
C TYR A 80 -0.95 -11.78 1.94
N GLU A 81 -1.00 -11.86 0.59
CA GLU A 81 0.20 -11.85 -0.25
C GLU A 81 1.03 -10.58 -0.05
N PHE A 82 0.37 -9.43 0.06
CA PHE A 82 1.02 -8.15 0.30
C PHE A 82 1.80 -8.14 1.62
N ILE A 83 1.15 -8.52 2.73
CA ILE A 83 1.78 -8.51 4.05
C ILE A 83 2.85 -9.59 4.17
N LYS A 84 2.63 -10.78 3.60
CA LYS A 84 3.62 -11.84 3.53
C LYS A 84 4.88 -11.39 2.80
N LYS A 85 4.72 -10.71 1.66
CA LYS A 85 5.83 -10.12 0.92
C LYS A 85 6.56 -9.04 1.74
N ALA A 86 5.83 -8.21 2.48
CA ALA A 86 6.44 -7.23 3.36
C ALA A 86 7.29 -7.90 4.45
N ALA A 87 6.77 -8.93 5.12
CA ALA A 87 7.53 -9.70 6.11
C ALA A 87 8.83 -10.26 5.53
N GLN A 88 8.78 -10.90 4.35
CA GLN A 88 9.95 -11.43 3.65
C GLN A 88 11.00 -10.35 3.35
N VAL A 89 10.58 -9.22 2.75
CA VAL A 89 11.51 -8.13 2.41
C VAL A 89 12.16 -7.55 3.66
N PHE A 90 11.42 -7.44 4.77
CA PHE A 90 11.97 -6.92 6.02
C PHE A 90 12.80 -7.93 6.80
N GLY A 91 12.78 -9.22 6.42
CA GLY A 91 13.55 -10.28 7.05
C GLY A 91 12.88 -10.84 8.31
N PHE A 92 11.57 -10.72 8.42
CA PHE A 92 10.77 -11.33 9.49
C PHE A 92 10.23 -12.70 9.07
N ASP A 93 9.79 -13.49 10.06
CA ASP A 93 9.15 -14.78 9.81
C ASP A 93 7.77 -14.60 9.15
N ASP A 94 7.70 -14.88 7.86
CA ASP A 94 6.48 -14.76 7.06
C ASP A 94 5.41 -15.81 7.40
N LYS A 95 5.77 -16.87 8.17
CA LYS A 95 4.82 -17.86 8.70
C LYS A 95 3.89 -17.28 9.76
N LEU A 96 4.26 -16.17 10.36
CA LEU A 96 3.39 -15.43 11.30
C LEU A 96 2.24 -14.70 10.60
N VAL A 97 2.29 -14.54 9.26
CA VAL A 97 1.17 -14.01 8.48
C VAL A 97 0.24 -15.16 8.12
N LEU A 98 -0.98 -15.12 8.62
CA LEU A 98 -1.97 -16.18 8.42
C LEU A 98 -3.09 -15.72 7.49
N PRO A 99 -3.46 -16.52 6.47
CA PRO A 99 -4.58 -16.20 5.59
C PRO A 99 -5.90 -16.38 6.31
N VAL A 100 -6.83 -15.43 6.10
CA VAL A 100 -8.21 -15.50 6.58
C VAL A 100 -9.16 -14.92 5.52
N GLY A 101 -10.36 -15.49 5.42
CA GLY A 101 -11.43 -14.92 4.59
C GLY A 101 -12.06 -13.68 5.21
N GLN A 102 -12.84 -12.94 4.43
CA GLN A 102 -13.52 -11.70 4.86
C GLN A 102 -14.40 -11.89 6.10
N ASP A 103 -14.98 -13.05 6.26
CA ASP A 103 -15.91 -13.37 7.35
C ASP A 103 -15.22 -13.48 8.71
N TYR A 104 -13.91 -13.63 8.74
CA TYR A 104 -13.13 -13.80 9.96
C TYR A 104 -13.29 -12.64 10.97
N PHE A 105 -13.34 -11.41 10.50
CA PHE A 105 -13.36 -10.22 11.36
C PHE A 105 -14.77 -9.71 11.71
N ASN A 106 -15.84 -10.43 11.38
CA ASN A 106 -17.23 -10.06 11.68
C ASN A 106 -17.54 -8.57 11.42
N SER A 107 -17.06 -8.03 10.30
CA SER A 107 -17.29 -6.63 9.95
C SER A 107 -18.78 -6.41 9.61
N PHE A 108 -19.43 -5.43 10.27
CA PHE A 108 -20.82 -5.03 9.96
C PHE A 108 -21.00 -4.54 8.52
N VAL A 109 -19.92 -4.07 7.87
CA VAL A 109 -19.96 -3.58 6.50
C VAL A 109 -19.04 -4.46 5.64
N PRO A 110 -19.58 -5.17 4.65
CA PRO A 110 -18.77 -5.96 3.75
C PRO A 110 -17.84 -5.04 2.96
N ARG A 111 -16.57 -5.43 2.86
CA ARG A 111 -15.58 -4.72 2.03
C ARG A 111 -15.69 -5.20 0.58
N PRO A 112 -15.42 -4.34 -0.41
CA PRO A 112 -15.25 -4.81 -1.77
C PRO A 112 -14.16 -5.88 -1.83
N LYS A 113 -14.44 -7.00 -2.51
CA LYS A 113 -13.46 -8.09 -2.66
C LYS A 113 -12.27 -7.70 -3.56
N ASP A 114 -12.49 -6.74 -4.43
CA ASP A 114 -11.48 -6.26 -5.36
C ASP A 114 -11.57 -4.74 -5.52
N THR A 115 -10.52 -4.06 -5.14
CA THR A 115 -10.37 -2.62 -5.29
C THR A 115 -9.27 -2.24 -6.28
N SER A 116 -8.89 -3.16 -7.18
CA SER A 116 -7.87 -2.90 -8.19
C SER A 116 -8.33 -1.84 -9.19
N TYR A 117 -7.38 -1.09 -9.73
CA TYR A 117 -7.58 -0.03 -10.70
C TYR A 117 -6.94 -0.37 -12.04
N ARG A 118 -7.51 0.17 -13.10
CA ARG A 118 -6.78 0.31 -14.36
C ARG A 118 -5.87 1.54 -14.27
N THR A 119 -4.58 1.36 -14.54
CA THR A 119 -3.55 2.39 -14.43
C THR A 119 -3.13 3.01 -15.76
N ASP A 120 -3.69 2.52 -16.88
CA ASP A 120 -3.32 2.95 -18.24
C ASP A 120 -3.34 4.47 -18.42
N LYS A 121 -4.34 5.16 -17.83
CA LYS A 121 -4.43 6.62 -17.90
C LYS A 121 -3.28 7.28 -17.15
N MET A 122 -2.98 6.82 -15.94
CA MET A 122 -1.87 7.31 -15.14
C MET A 122 -0.55 7.14 -15.91
N GLU A 123 -0.30 5.97 -16.44
CA GLU A 123 0.94 5.65 -17.15
C GLU A 123 1.11 6.50 -18.41
N ARG A 124 0.06 6.59 -19.23
CA ARG A 124 0.09 7.34 -20.50
C ARG A 124 0.16 8.85 -20.31
N VAL A 125 -0.63 9.40 -19.37
CA VAL A 125 -0.76 10.86 -19.21
C VAL A 125 0.33 11.42 -18.32
N LEU A 126 0.65 10.74 -17.20
CA LEU A 126 1.66 11.21 -16.27
C LEU A 126 3.07 10.70 -16.61
N LEU A 127 3.21 9.87 -17.66
CA LEU A 127 4.47 9.23 -18.03
C LEU A 127 5.16 8.59 -16.82
N THR A 128 4.37 7.86 -16.03
CA THR A 128 4.81 7.24 -14.78
C THR A 128 4.45 5.78 -14.79
N SER A 129 5.45 4.91 -14.69
CA SER A 129 5.23 3.47 -14.53
C SER A 129 5.16 3.11 -13.05
N PRO A 130 4.11 2.40 -12.61
CA PRO A 130 4.07 1.90 -11.24
C PRO A 130 5.24 0.97 -10.95
N ILE A 131 5.89 1.14 -9.80
CA ILE A 131 6.98 0.26 -9.38
C ILE A 131 6.45 -1.10 -8.93
N LEU A 132 7.34 -2.10 -8.93
CA LEU A 132 7.03 -3.41 -8.37
C LEU A 132 6.85 -3.32 -6.85
N LEU A 133 6.02 -4.21 -6.29
CA LEU A 133 5.78 -4.25 -4.86
C LEU A 133 7.05 -4.47 -4.05
N GLU A 134 7.89 -5.42 -4.48
CA GLU A 134 9.17 -5.71 -3.84
C GLU A 134 10.14 -4.52 -3.86
N GLU A 135 10.13 -3.77 -4.96
CA GLU A 135 10.95 -2.57 -5.12
C GLU A 135 10.53 -1.50 -4.11
N GLY A 136 9.24 -1.19 -4.04
CA GLY A 136 8.70 -0.21 -3.09
C GLY A 136 8.92 -0.60 -1.63
N LEU A 137 8.73 -1.88 -1.28
CA LEU A 137 9.03 -2.41 0.06
C LEU A 137 10.52 -2.34 0.39
N SER A 138 11.40 -2.62 -0.60
CA SER A 138 12.85 -2.50 -0.43
C SER A 138 13.29 -1.05 -0.24
N MET A 139 12.66 -0.11 -0.93
CA MET A 139 12.88 1.33 -0.72
C MET A 139 12.44 1.74 0.68
N MET A 140 11.24 1.32 1.12
CA MET A 140 10.75 1.57 2.47
C MET A 140 11.70 1.01 3.54
N LYS A 141 12.24 -0.21 3.35
CA LYS A 141 13.19 -0.79 4.29
C LYS A 141 14.50 -0.01 4.40
N LYS A 142 14.99 0.56 3.28
CA LYS A 142 16.22 1.38 3.27
C LYS A 142 16.02 2.75 3.93
N GLU A 143 14.80 3.24 4.00
CA GLU A 143 14.48 4.47 4.73
C GLU A 143 14.58 4.16 6.23
N ARG A 144 15.43 4.88 6.97
CA ARG A 144 15.39 4.83 8.43
C ARG A 144 13.98 5.24 8.87
N LYS A 145 13.42 4.53 9.86
CA LYS A 145 12.22 5.00 10.55
C LYS A 145 12.50 6.42 11.06
N PRO A 146 11.93 7.47 10.51
CA PRO A 146 12.37 8.84 10.81
C PRO A 146 12.06 9.25 12.25
N PHE A 147 11.37 8.42 13.05
CA PHE A 147 10.81 8.78 14.35
C PHE A 147 10.83 7.65 15.39
N TYR A 148 11.55 6.55 15.14
CA TYR A 148 11.78 5.48 16.11
C TYR A 148 13.27 5.44 16.42
N GLU A 149 13.81 6.51 16.98
CA GLU A 149 15.06 6.46 17.72
C GLU A 149 14.70 6.13 19.17
N ASP A 150 15.36 5.11 19.71
CA ASP A 150 15.22 4.59 21.07
C ASP A 150 15.38 5.64 22.14
#